data_de054820edd479a1e828c4d35ad92f17
#
_entry.id   de054820edd479a1e828c4d35ad92f17
#
_cell.length_a   1.000
_cell.length_b   1.000
_cell.length_c   1.000
_cell.angle_alpha   90.00
_cell.angle_beta   90.00
_cell.angle_gamma   90.00
#
_symmetry.space_group_name_H-M   'P 1'
#
loop_
_entity.id
_entity.type
_entity.pdbx_description
1 polymer ?
#
loop_
_entity_poly.entity_id
_entity_poly.type
_entity_poly.pdbx_seq_one_letter_code
_entity_poly.pdbx_strand_id
1 'polypeptide(L)'
;MKHPGSEKPQRTIAVTGGAGHFGGMVMRRLVEEPTVAKVISLDVRPPGWSHPKLEGVVGDVRDPELARLLEGVDTVVHLAFLISRYKPRSLYESINVEGSKNVFRAAVAAGASQIVYSSSVAVYGLVRDHPVPITEDTPRVHQPDFSYNDAKFRVEAFLDEFEAEHPELIVTRFRMVAALSPGVESMMGRSLTRGVIPSTSDVPWPIIWGEDVADALVLGVRQRARGAFNLSTEEPMSARDLAAAAGMRSLRFPRWLGVLAARLSSIADKLGLGNALDPAWIKYSDAVLVLSSDKARRELGWQPRCNTALEVLQRFRAESSETS
;
A
#
# COMPACT_ATOMS: atom_id res chain seq x y z
N MET A 1 4.31 46.05 -17.38
CA MET A 1 4.83 45.51 -16.11
C MET A 1 4.26 44.11 -15.91
N LYS A 2 5.06 43.07 -16.09
CA LYS A 2 4.67 41.69 -15.73
C LYS A 2 4.71 41.58 -14.20
N HIS A 3 3.59 41.25 -13.57
CA HIS A 3 3.60 40.85 -12.18
C HIS A 3 4.55 39.67 -12.01
N PRO A 4 5.48 39.69 -11.02
CA PRO A 4 6.27 38.53 -10.70
C PRO A 4 5.28 37.48 -10.18
N GLY A 5 5.05 36.43 -10.98
CA GLY A 5 4.29 35.27 -10.53
C GLY A 5 4.99 34.74 -9.26
N SER A 6 4.23 34.65 -8.18
CA SER A 6 4.71 34.02 -6.94
C SER A 6 5.13 32.58 -7.31
N GLU A 7 6.45 32.36 -7.41
CA GLU A 7 6.98 31.02 -7.50
C GLU A 7 6.44 30.21 -6.35
N LYS A 8 5.68 29.15 -6.65
CA LYS A 8 5.19 28.25 -5.61
C LYS A 8 6.41 27.69 -4.87
N PRO A 9 6.36 27.59 -3.54
CA PRO A 9 7.51 27.08 -2.78
C PRO A 9 7.87 25.68 -3.31
N GLN A 10 9.13 25.52 -3.65
CA GLN A 10 9.69 24.27 -4.14
C GLN A 10 9.88 23.31 -2.96
N ARG A 11 9.37 22.08 -3.04
CA ARG A 11 9.40 21.09 -1.95
C ARG A 11 10.39 19.98 -2.20
N THR A 12 11.00 19.51 -1.13
CA THR A 12 11.79 18.27 -1.09
C THR A 12 10.94 17.15 -0.50
N ILE A 13 10.82 16.03 -1.21
CA ILE A 13 9.97 14.90 -0.79
C ILE A 13 10.83 13.65 -0.64
N ALA A 14 10.81 13.04 0.53
CA ALA A 14 11.44 11.73 0.74
C ALA A 14 10.41 10.61 0.60
N VAL A 15 10.77 9.55 -0.13
CA VAL A 15 9.97 8.34 -0.29
C VAL A 15 10.73 7.17 0.32
N THR A 16 10.26 6.66 1.46
CA THR A 16 10.84 5.43 2.03
C THR A 16 10.27 4.22 1.30
N GLY A 17 11.09 3.20 1.07
CA GLY A 17 10.71 2.10 0.20
C GLY A 17 10.75 2.50 -1.29
N GLY A 18 11.59 3.51 -1.63
CA GLY A 18 11.67 4.07 -2.96
C GLY A 18 12.14 3.09 -4.04
N ALA A 19 12.99 2.11 -3.70
CA ALA A 19 13.40 1.05 -4.62
C ALA A 19 12.33 -0.05 -4.79
N GLY A 20 11.22 0.03 -4.04
CA GLY A 20 10.07 -0.86 -4.20
C GLY A 20 9.19 -0.48 -5.40
N HIS A 21 8.26 -1.37 -5.75
CA HIS A 21 7.36 -1.17 -6.89
C HIS A 21 6.53 0.11 -6.79
N PHE A 22 5.78 0.30 -5.70
CA PHE A 22 5.00 1.51 -5.46
C PHE A 22 5.88 2.75 -5.31
N GLY A 23 7.03 2.62 -4.63
CA GLY A 23 7.99 3.71 -4.50
C GLY A 23 8.43 4.26 -5.85
N GLY A 24 8.79 3.37 -6.79
CA GLY A 24 9.14 3.73 -8.15
C GLY A 24 8.02 4.45 -8.91
N MET A 25 6.78 3.96 -8.79
CA MET A 25 5.62 4.56 -9.44
C MET A 25 5.30 5.97 -8.91
N VAL A 26 5.35 6.13 -7.60
CA VAL A 26 5.11 7.42 -6.92
C VAL A 26 6.21 8.42 -7.26
N MET A 27 7.48 8.01 -7.17
CA MET A 27 8.60 8.91 -7.46
C MET A 27 8.62 9.40 -8.90
N ARG A 28 8.29 8.54 -9.90
CA ARG A 28 8.19 8.94 -11.31
C ARG A 28 7.17 10.06 -11.53
N ARG A 29 6.09 10.08 -10.75
CA ARG A 29 5.09 11.15 -10.79
C ARG A 29 5.55 12.40 -10.05
N LEU A 30 6.16 12.22 -8.88
CA LEU A 30 6.61 13.34 -8.05
C LEU A 30 7.71 14.17 -8.74
N VAL A 31 8.60 13.57 -9.53
CA VAL A 31 9.64 14.33 -10.25
C VAL A 31 9.06 15.22 -11.36
N GLU A 32 7.85 14.87 -11.87
CA GLU A 32 7.13 15.67 -12.87
C GLU A 32 6.28 16.80 -12.23
N GLU A 33 6.08 16.77 -10.91
CA GLU A 33 5.30 17.82 -10.23
C GLU A 33 6.06 19.16 -10.25
N PRO A 34 5.43 20.27 -10.74
CA PRO A 34 6.10 21.56 -10.84
C PRO A 34 6.50 22.16 -9.48
N THR A 35 5.84 21.75 -8.40
CA THR A 35 6.09 22.22 -7.03
C THR A 35 7.12 21.38 -6.30
N VAL A 36 7.73 20.38 -6.95
CA VAL A 36 8.74 19.49 -6.38
C VAL A 36 10.10 19.86 -6.96
N ALA A 37 11.01 20.28 -6.10
CA ALA A 37 12.40 20.54 -6.44
C ALA A 37 13.24 19.26 -6.43
N LYS A 38 12.98 18.39 -5.45
CA LYS A 38 13.80 17.21 -5.19
C LYS A 38 12.96 16.05 -4.65
N VAL A 39 13.27 14.84 -5.11
CA VAL A 39 12.72 13.58 -4.58
C VAL A 39 13.89 12.75 -4.07
N ILE A 40 13.82 12.32 -2.81
CA ILE A 40 14.78 11.44 -2.17
C ILE A 40 14.20 10.03 -2.10
N SER A 41 14.86 9.08 -2.77
CA SER A 41 14.56 7.66 -2.64
C SER A 41 15.33 7.10 -1.43
N LEU A 42 14.67 6.86 -0.31
CA LEU A 42 15.28 6.25 0.87
C LEU A 42 14.89 4.77 0.94
N ASP A 43 15.84 3.90 0.72
CA ASP A 43 15.64 2.44 0.73
C ASP A 43 16.97 1.76 1.07
N VAL A 44 16.92 0.49 1.45
CA VAL A 44 18.12 -0.35 1.64
C VAL A 44 18.84 -0.68 0.32
N ARG A 45 18.26 -0.32 -0.81
CA ARG A 45 18.81 -0.43 -2.18
C ARG A 45 18.66 0.89 -2.92
N PRO A 46 19.60 1.22 -3.83
CA PRO A 46 19.44 2.41 -4.69
C PRO A 46 18.22 2.26 -5.62
N PRO A 47 17.64 3.38 -6.10
CA PRO A 47 16.61 3.34 -7.12
C PRO A 47 17.15 2.77 -8.43
N GLY A 48 16.35 1.98 -9.16
CA GLY A 48 16.74 1.34 -10.42
C GLY A 48 16.68 2.28 -11.65
N TRP A 49 16.58 3.60 -11.44
CA TRP A 49 16.50 4.62 -12.49
C TRP A 49 17.04 5.96 -11.99
N SER A 50 17.29 6.90 -12.90
CA SER A 50 17.83 8.22 -12.58
C SER A 50 16.99 9.35 -13.17
N HIS A 51 16.99 10.51 -12.50
CA HIS A 51 16.35 11.73 -12.96
C HIS A 51 17.04 12.93 -12.30
N PRO A 52 17.11 14.13 -12.94
CA PRO A 52 17.77 15.31 -12.35
C PRO A 52 17.23 15.72 -10.96
N LYS A 53 15.95 15.48 -10.68
CA LYS A 53 15.34 15.75 -9.38
C LYS A 53 15.42 14.56 -8.41
N LEU A 54 15.90 13.37 -8.82
CA LEU A 54 15.93 12.16 -7.99
C LEU A 54 17.32 11.98 -7.36
N GLU A 55 17.33 11.85 -6.04
CA GLU A 55 18.52 11.45 -5.27
C GLU A 55 18.27 10.10 -4.60
N GLY A 56 19.18 9.15 -4.74
CA GLY A 56 19.15 7.86 -4.06
C GLY A 56 19.94 7.93 -2.75
N VAL A 57 19.28 7.66 -1.63
CA VAL A 57 19.87 7.53 -0.30
C VAL A 57 19.69 6.11 0.17
N VAL A 58 20.81 5.39 0.38
CA VAL A 58 20.78 4.05 0.96
C VAL A 58 20.70 4.16 2.48
N GLY A 59 19.60 3.68 3.06
CA GLY A 59 19.36 3.75 4.49
C GLY A 59 18.25 2.78 4.94
N ASP A 60 18.25 2.45 6.22
CA ASP A 60 17.25 1.59 6.84
C ASP A 60 16.28 2.45 7.65
N VAL A 61 14.98 2.18 7.56
CA VAL A 61 13.95 2.88 8.34
C VAL A 61 14.13 2.72 9.86
N ARG A 62 14.95 1.78 10.29
CA ARG A 62 15.31 1.52 11.70
C ARG A 62 16.52 2.30 12.19
N ASP A 63 17.20 3.02 11.28
CA ASP A 63 18.40 3.78 11.65
C ASP A 63 18.05 4.86 12.70
N PRO A 64 18.72 4.88 13.87
CA PRO A 64 18.50 5.93 14.86
C PRO A 64 18.88 7.33 14.35
N GLU A 65 19.77 7.43 13.37
CA GLU A 65 20.21 8.68 12.76
C GLU A 65 19.35 9.10 11.53
N LEU A 66 18.20 8.44 11.32
CA LEU A 66 17.34 8.65 10.14
C LEU A 66 16.95 10.12 9.95
N ALA A 67 16.82 10.90 11.04
CA ALA A 67 16.50 12.34 10.96
C ALA A 67 17.53 13.12 10.15
N ARG A 68 18.80 12.74 10.18
CA ARG A 68 19.87 13.37 9.38
C ARG A 68 19.69 13.10 7.88
N LEU A 69 19.18 11.92 7.52
CA LEU A 69 18.91 11.55 6.13
C LEU A 69 17.67 12.26 5.58
N LEU A 70 16.83 12.82 6.48
CA LEU A 70 15.61 13.56 6.15
C LEU A 70 15.79 15.08 6.31
N GLU A 71 17.00 15.57 6.54
CA GLU A 71 17.25 17.02 6.73
C GLU A 71 16.81 17.80 5.49
N GLY A 72 16.02 18.85 5.69
CA GLY A 72 15.47 19.69 4.62
C GLY A 72 14.33 19.05 3.82
N VAL A 73 13.76 17.92 4.29
CA VAL A 73 12.58 17.28 3.69
C VAL A 73 11.30 17.93 4.20
N ASP A 74 10.44 18.36 3.28
CA ASP A 74 9.12 18.95 3.58
C ASP A 74 8.03 17.89 3.80
N THR A 75 8.12 16.78 3.05
CA THR A 75 7.11 15.71 3.04
C THR A 75 7.78 14.33 3.03
N VAL A 76 7.33 13.44 3.89
CA VAL A 76 7.74 12.03 3.87
C VAL A 76 6.58 11.17 3.37
N VAL A 77 6.79 10.45 2.27
CA VAL A 77 5.90 9.40 1.78
C VAL A 77 6.43 8.06 2.27
N HIS A 78 5.73 7.45 3.23
CA HIS A 78 6.18 6.22 3.86
C HIS A 78 5.55 4.99 3.23
N LEU A 79 6.33 4.30 2.38
CA LEU A 79 5.95 3.07 1.67
C LEU A 79 6.78 1.85 2.08
N ALA A 80 7.86 2.04 2.85
CA ALA A 80 8.70 0.95 3.32
C ALA A 80 7.90 0.01 4.23
N PHE A 81 7.61 -1.19 3.76
CA PHE A 81 6.85 -2.19 4.49
C PHE A 81 7.14 -3.60 3.94
N LEU A 82 7.43 -4.56 4.81
CA LEU A 82 7.56 -5.96 4.43
C LEU A 82 6.19 -6.62 4.39
N ILE A 83 5.73 -7.02 3.21
CA ILE A 83 4.48 -7.77 3.05
C ILE A 83 4.69 -9.26 3.33
N SER A 84 5.90 -9.77 3.05
CA SER A 84 6.22 -11.17 3.12
C SER A 84 6.67 -11.63 4.51
N ARG A 85 6.17 -12.79 4.95
CA ARG A 85 6.50 -13.45 6.22
C ARG A 85 7.84 -14.18 6.25
N TYR A 86 8.65 -14.10 5.19
CA TYR A 86 9.93 -14.85 5.07
C TYR A 86 10.99 -14.52 6.10
N LYS A 87 10.75 -13.50 6.91
CA LYS A 87 11.67 -13.05 7.95
C LYS A 87 11.15 -13.46 9.33
N PRO A 88 12.04 -13.66 10.31
CA PRO A 88 11.60 -13.86 11.69
C PRO A 88 10.60 -12.80 12.11
N ARG A 89 9.59 -13.17 12.92
CA ARG A 89 8.55 -12.23 13.39
C ARG A 89 9.15 -10.96 14.00
N SER A 90 10.24 -11.08 14.74
CA SER A 90 10.96 -9.96 15.32
C SER A 90 11.49 -8.98 14.27
N LEU A 91 12.01 -9.47 13.15
CA LEU A 91 12.47 -8.62 12.05
C LEU A 91 11.29 -7.95 11.34
N TYR A 92 10.20 -8.70 11.13
CA TYR A 92 8.96 -8.14 10.56
C TYR A 92 8.42 -7.00 11.43
N GLU A 93 8.32 -7.19 12.74
CA GLU A 93 7.88 -6.18 13.69
C GLU A 93 8.84 -4.99 13.74
N SER A 94 10.16 -5.23 13.77
CA SER A 94 11.16 -4.16 13.84
C SER A 94 11.14 -3.25 12.62
N ILE A 95 10.90 -3.78 11.42
CA ILE A 95 10.81 -2.98 10.20
C ILE A 95 9.44 -2.31 10.10
N ASN A 96 8.36 -3.07 10.22
CA ASN A 96 7.02 -2.60 9.90
C ASN A 96 6.42 -1.70 10.97
N VAL A 97 6.65 -1.99 12.24
CA VAL A 97 6.07 -1.22 13.34
C VAL A 97 7.10 -0.21 13.87
N GLU A 98 8.23 -0.69 14.36
CA GLU A 98 9.20 0.22 14.98
C GLU A 98 9.91 1.11 13.95
N GLY A 99 10.20 0.56 12.74
CA GLY A 99 10.73 1.35 11.63
C GLY A 99 9.75 2.43 11.16
N SER A 100 8.44 2.14 11.08
CA SER A 100 7.43 3.16 10.74
C SER A 100 7.38 4.27 11.80
N LYS A 101 7.36 3.92 13.09
CA LYS A 101 7.40 4.89 14.20
C LYS A 101 8.67 5.75 14.15
N ASN A 102 9.82 5.12 13.85
CA ASN A 102 11.08 5.82 13.70
C ASN A 102 11.04 6.82 12.54
N VAL A 103 10.49 6.43 11.37
CA VAL A 103 10.31 7.34 10.24
C VAL A 103 9.47 8.56 10.61
N PHE A 104 8.37 8.38 11.34
CA PHE A 104 7.48 9.49 11.70
C PHE A 104 8.16 10.44 12.70
N ARG A 105 8.86 9.92 13.71
CA ARG A 105 9.64 10.72 14.65
C ARG A 105 10.79 11.46 13.94
N ALA A 106 11.51 10.76 13.08
CA ALA A 106 12.60 11.35 12.31
C ALA A 106 12.12 12.44 11.35
N ALA A 107 10.95 12.27 10.72
CA ALA A 107 10.33 13.27 9.85
C ALA A 107 10.07 14.59 10.64
N VAL A 108 9.44 14.50 11.82
CA VAL A 108 9.18 15.67 12.68
C VAL A 108 10.49 16.28 13.17
N ALA A 109 11.45 15.49 13.65
CA ALA A 109 12.75 15.96 14.09
C ALA A 109 13.55 16.68 12.99
N ALA A 110 13.36 16.27 11.72
CA ALA A 110 13.94 16.92 10.54
C ALA A 110 13.14 18.14 10.05
N GLY A 111 12.01 18.48 10.68
CA GLY A 111 11.18 19.63 10.33
C GLY A 111 10.17 19.39 9.21
N ALA A 112 9.91 18.13 8.84
CA ALA A 112 8.89 17.82 7.85
C ALA A 112 7.49 18.22 8.35
N SER A 113 6.70 18.81 7.47
CA SER A 113 5.35 19.32 7.77
C SER A 113 4.22 18.41 7.28
N GLN A 114 4.58 17.31 6.58
CA GLN A 114 3.61 16.34 6.07
C GLN A 114 4.18 14.92 6.07
N ILE A 115 3.33 13.96 6.44
CA ILE A 115 3.54 12.53 6.28
C ILE A 115 2.40 11.97 5.45
N VAL A 116 2.73 11.19 4.41
CA VAL A 116 1.77 10.39 3.63
C VAL A 116 2.09 8.93 3.86
N TYR A 117 1.18 8.22 4.49
CA TYR A 117 1.36 6.83 4.89
C TYR A 117 0.53 5.86 4.04
N SER A 118 1.19 4.85 3.49
CA SER A 118 0.54 3.72 2.83
C SER A 118 0.00 2.75 3.87
N SER A 119 -1.24 2.97 4.30
CA SER A 119 -1.98 2.06 5.16
C SER A 119 -2.64 0.94 4.36
N SER A 120 -3.62 0.25 4.91
CA SER A 120 -4.33 -0.85 4.25
C SER A 120 -5.74 -0.99 4.79
N VAL A 121 -6.65 -1.49 3.97
CA VAL A 121 -7.97 -1.97 4.39
C VAL A 121 -7.90 -2.98 5.55
N ALA A 122 -6.79 -3.68 5.68
CA ALA A 122 -6.57 -4.63 6.77
C ALA A 122 -6.75 -4.02 8.17
N VAL A 123 -6.61 -2.71 8.35
CA VAL A 123 -6.84 -2.03 9.64
C VAL A 123 -8.29 -2.16 10.14
N TYR A 124 -9.24 -2.35 9.25
CA TYR A 124 -10.64 -2.63 9.62
C TYR A 124 -10.85 -4.04 10.17
N GLY A 125 -9.83 -4.92 10.02
CA GLY A 125 -9.94 -6.34 10.33
C GLY A 125 -10.69 -7.13 9.25
N LEU A 126 -10.37 -8.41 9.15
CA LEU A 126 -11.08 -9.33 8.27
C LEU A 126 -12.23 -9.99 9.05
N VAL A 127 -13.34 -9.28 9.19
CA VAL A 127 -14.56 -9.73 9.89
C VAL A 127 -15.74 -9.84 8.92
N ARG A 128 -16.77 -10.61 9.31
CA ARG A 128 -17.93 -10.85 8.43
C ARG A 128 -18.98 -9.74 8.50
N ASP A 129 -19.06 -9.08 9.66
CA ASP A 129 -20.17 -8.19 10.00
C ASP A 129 -19.77 -6.71 9.84
N HIS A 130 -18.96 -6.41 8.83
CA HIS A 130 -18.69 -5.02 8.48
C HIS A 130 -19.94 -4.33 7.92
N PRO A 131 -20.11 -3.02 8.17
CA PRO A 131 -21.08 -2.24 7.40
C PRO A 131 -20.72 -2.28 5.91
N VAL A 132 -21.72 -2.19 5.06
CA VAL A 132 -21.54 -2.13 3.61
C VAL A 132 -22.16 -0.83 3.10
N PRO A 133 -21.35 0.09 2.56
CA PRO A 133 -19.89 0.01 2.44
C PRO A 133 -19.14 0.36 3.75
N ILE A 134 -17.88 -0.10 3.85
CA ILE A 134 -16.93 0.36 4.86
C ILE A 134 -16.48 1.78 4.47
N THR A 135 -16.62 2.73 5.39
CA THR A 135 -16.12 4.10 5.25
C THR A 135 -14.93 4.35 6.16
N GLU A 136 -14.30 5.51 6.06
CA GLU A 136 -13.17 5.90 6.91
C GLU A 136 -13.54 6.02 8.39
N ASP A 137 -14.83 6.25 8.70
CA ASP A 137 -15.38 6.31 10.06
C ASP A 137 -15.67 4.93 10.67
N THR A 138 -15.61 3.87 9.86
CA THR A 138 -15.79 2.50 10.37
C THR A 138 -14.68 2.17 11.36
N PRO A 139 -15.02 1.67 12.57
CA PRO A 139 -14.02 1.32 13.58
C PRO A 139 -12.99 0.31 13.05
N ARG A 140 -11.74 0.54 13.39
CA ARG A 140 -10.66 -0.41 13.12
C ARG A 140 -10.73 -1.58 14.10
N VAL A 141 -10.39 -2.78 13.62
CA VAL A 141 -10.43 -4.02 14.39
C VAL A 141 -9.04 -4.65 14.45
N HIS A 142 -8.51 -4.79 15.65
CA HIS A 142 -7.22 -5.43 15.88
C HIS A 142 -7.34 -6.96 15.86
N GLN A 143 -6.51 -7.62 15.05
CA GLN A 143 -6.42 -9.07 14.93
C GLN A 143 -4.95 -9.53 15.16
N PRO A 144 -4.53 -9.77 16.41
CA PRO A 144 -3.13 -10.08 16.75
C PRO A 144 -2.60 -11.38 16.13
N ASP A 145 -3.49 -12.29 15.75
CA ASP A 145 -3.14 -13.54 15.07
C ASP A 145 -2.95 -13.37 13.55
N PHE A 146 -3.25 -12.19 13.02
CA PHE A 146 -2.99 -11.80 11.65
C PHE A 146 -1.90 -10.72 11.61
N SER A 147 -0.66 -11.12 11.36
CA SER A 147 0.51 -10.25 11.48
C SER A 147 0.45 -8.99 10.60
N TYR A 148 -0.21 -9.06 9.45
CA TYR A 148 -0.36 -7.89 8.57
C TYR A 148 -1.35 -6.87 9.15
N ASN A 149 -2.51 -7.32 9.65
CA ASN A 149 -3.44 -6.45 10.37
C ASN A 149 -2.79 -5.90 11.63
N ASP A 150 -2.16 -6.77 12.46
CA ASP A 150 -1.51 -6.35 13.71
C ASP A 150 -0.54 -5.18 13.47
N ALA A 151 0.36 -5.32 12.48
CA ALA A 151 1.32 -4.28 12.17
C ALA A 151 0.64 -2.98 11.68
N LYS A 152 -0.27 -3.05 10.71
CA LYS A 152 -0.97 -1.88 10.17
C LYS A 152 -1.83 -1.19 11.22
N PHE A 153 -2.53 -1.96 12.07
CA PHE A 153 -3.33 -1.44 13.17
C PHE A 153 -2.46 -0.68 14.19
N ARG A 154 -1.36 -1.28 14.64
CA ARG A 154 -0.45 -0.67 15.61
C ARG A 154 0.22 0.60 15.09
N VAL A 155 0.54 0.65 13.80
CA VAL A 155 1.09 1.86 13.18
C VAL A 155 0.04 2.97 13.10
N GLU A 156 -1.21 2.66 12.73
CA GLU A 156 -2.27 3.67 12.72
C GLU A 156 -2.65 4.14 14.14
N ALA A 157 -2.65 3.23 15.13
CA ALA A 157 -2.88 3.61 16.53
C ALA A 157 -1.79 4.57 17.04
N PHE A 158 -0.53 4.28 16.72
CA PHE A 158 0.56 5.19 17.00
C PHE A 158 0.38 6.55 16.31
N LEU A 159 -0.04 6.57 15.05
CA LEU A 159 -0.28 7.82 14.33
C LEU A 159 -1.41 8.65 14.93
N ASP A 160 -2.43 8.05 15.56
CA ASP A 160 -3.50 8.80 16.23
C ASP A 160 -2.96 9.59 17.43
N GLU A 161 -2.13 8.94 18.24
CA GLU A 161 -1.45 9.58 19.40
C GLU A 161 -0.46 10.64 18.90
N PHE A 162 0.32 10.29 17.88
CA PHE A 162 1.36 11.15 17.31
C PHE A 162 0.80 12.43 16.67
N GLU A 163 -0.35 12.36 15.99
CA GLU A 163 -1.04 13.55 15.46
C GLU A 163 -1.60 14.44 16.57
N ALA A 164 -2.03 13.86 17.70
CA ALA A 164 -2.48 14.65 18.85
C ALA A 164 -1.33 15.40 19.52
N GLU A 165 -0.12 14.83 19.53
CA GLU A 165 1.10 15.45 20.03
C GLU A 165 1.68 16.50 19.05
N HIS A 166 1.40 16.38 17.75
CA HIS A 166 1.91 17.22 16.68
C HIS A 166 0.77 17.78 15.79
N PRO A 167 -0.10 18.67 16.31
CA PRO A 167 -1.29 19.14 15.59
C PRO A 167 -0.98 19.92 14.30
N GLU A 168 0.23 20.50 14.18
CA GLU A 168 0.73 21.19 12.99
C GLU A 168 1.09 20.22 11.84
N LEU A 169 1.43 18.97 12.18
CA LEU A 169 1.79 17.94 11.20
C LEU A 169 0.57 17.50 10.41
N ILE A 170 0.69 17.49 9.11
CA ILE A 170 -0.35 16.93 8.23
C ILE A 170 -0.07 15.45 8.01
N VAL A 171 -0.98 14.59 8.44
CA VAL A 171 -0.89 13.14 8.20
C VAL A 171 -2.00 12.70 7.27
N THR A 172 -1.60 12.08 6.15
CA THR A 172 -2.50 11.44 5.18
C THR A 172 -2.32 9.93 5.26
N ARG A 173 -3.39 9.16 5.40
CA ARG A 173 -3.37 7.70 5.46
C ARG A 173 -4.18 7.12 4.33
N PHE A 174 -3.58 6.35 3.45
CA PHE A 174 -4.30 5.66 2.38
C PHE A 174 -4.56 4.21 2.75
N ARG A 175 -5.81 3.86 3.03
CA ARG A 175 -6.30 2.52 3.35
C ARG A 175 -6.70 1.81 2.06
N MET A 176 -5.71 1.24 1.39
CA MET A 176 -5.92 0.61 0.09
C MET A 176 -6.23 -0.88 0.22
N VAL A 177 -7.02 -1.39 -0.73
CA VAL A 177 -7.24 -2.82 -0.94
C VAL A 177 -6.07 -3.46 -1.67
N ALA A 178 -6.15 -4.77 -1.98
CA ALA A 178 -5.12 -5.47 -2.72
C ALA A 178 -4.89 -4.82 -4.09
N ALA A 179 -3.70 -4.29 -4.33
CA ALA A 179 -3.36 -3.65 -5.59
C ALA A 179 -2.73 -4.64 -6.57
N LEU A 180 -3.18 -4.58 -7.82
CA LEU A 180 -2.69 -5.38 -8.93
C LEU A 180 -1.91 -4.50 -9.91
N SER A 181 -0.70 -4.91 -10.24
CA SER A 181 0.17 -4.23 -11.22
C SER A 181 1.03 -5.25 -11.94
N PRO A 182 1.36 -5.06 -13.22
CA PRO A 182 2.37 -5.84 -13.92
C PRO A 182 3.73 -5.72 -13.22
N GLY A 183 4.55 -6.75 -13.33
CA GLY A 183 5.89 -6.77 -12.73
C GLY A 183 5.94 -6.99 -11.21
N VAL A 184 4.79 -7.06 -10.52
CA VAL A 184 4.74 -7.49 -9.11
C VAL A 184 4.63 -9.00 -9.05
N GLU A 185 5.67 -9.64 -8.52
CA GLU A 185 5.61 -11.06 -8.21
C GLU A 185 4.67 -11.32 -7.03
N SER A 186 3.39 -11.50 -7.33
CA SER A 186 2.38 -11.90 -6.35
C SER A 186 1.84 -13.30 -6.70
N MET A 187 1.35 -14.02 -5.69
CA MET A 187 0.68 -15.30 -5.93
C MET A 187 -0.57 -15.11 -6.81
N MET A 188 -1.29 -14.02 -6.61
CA MET A 188 -2.44 -13.66 -7.43
C MET A 188 -2.01 -13.39 -8.87
N GLY A 189 -0.99 -12.56 -9.11
CA GLY A 189 -0.47 -12.30 -10.45
C GLY A 189 -0.06 -13.57 -11.19
N ARG A 190 0.69 -14.49 -10.54
CA ARG A 190 1.04 -15.79 -11.13
C ARG A 190 -0.16 -16.67 -11.43
N SER A 191 -1.20 -16.63 -10.61
CA SER A 191 -2.43 -17.39 -10.88
C SER A 191 -3.20 -16.81 -12.07
N LEU A 192 -3.26 -15.49 -12.16
CA LEU A 192 -3.92 -14.78 -13.25
C LEU A 192 -3.23 -15.01 -14.60
N THR A 193 -1.89 -15.01 -14.65
CA THR A 193 -1.15 -15.33 -15.89
C THR A 193 -1.35 -16.79 -16.32
N ARG A 194 -1.60 -17.72 -15.39
CA ARG A 194 -1.93 -19.13 -15.69
C ARG A 194 -3.40 -19.37 -16.06
N GLY A 195 -4.23 -18.35 -16.07
CA GLY A 195 -5.65 -18.46 -16.41
C GLY A 195 -6.50 -19.15 -15.33
N VAL A 196 -6.03 -19.17 -14.07
CA VAL A 196 -6.72 -19.83 -12.96
C VAL A 196 -6.84 -18.89 -11.76
N ILE A 197 -8.02 -18.82 -11.17
CA ILE A 197 -8.26 -18.09 -9.91
C ILE A 197 -8.59 -19.12 -8.82
N PRO A 198 -7.65 -19.39 -7.88
CA PRO A 198 -7.93 -20.26 -6.75
C PRO A 198 -8.80 -19.52 -5.72
N SER A 199 -9.78 -20.22 -5.13
CA SER A 199 -10.69 -19.65 -4.16
C SER A 199 -11.04 -20.63 -3.04
N THR A 200 -11.22 -20.09 -1.83
CA THR A 200 -11.77 -20.81 -0.67
C THR A 200 -13.12 -20.23 -0.23
N SER A 201 -13.58 -19.16 -0.89
CA SER A 201 -14.81 -18.44 -0.58
C SER A 201 -15.42 -17.86 -1.85
N ASP A 202 -16.73 -17.63 -1.87
CA ASP A 202 -17.44 -16.88 -2.91
C ASP A 202 -17.70 -15.41 -2.51
N VAL A 203 -17.17 -14.97 -1.38
CA VAL A 203 -17.28 -13.58 -0.96
C VAL A 203 -16.53 -12.69 -1.95
N PRO A 204 -17.14 -11.59 -2.42
CA PRO A 204 -16.47 -10.62 -3.28
C PRO A 204 -15.22 -10.05 -2.61
N TRP A 205 -14.13 -9.95 -3.37
CA TRP A 205 -12.87 -9.42 -2.90
C TRP A 205 -12.50 -8.18 -3.71
N PRO A 206 -12.27 -7.03 -3.06
CA PRO A 206 -11.92 -5.82 -3.76
C PRO A 206 -10.45 -5.86 -4.21
N ILE A 207 -10.21 -5.38 -5.41
CA ILE A 207 -8.87 -5.13 -5.96
C ILE A 207 -8.82 -3.73 -6.53
N ILE A 208 -7.61 -3.17 -6.66
CA ILE A 208 -7.40 -1.85 -7.24
C ILE A 208 -6.23 -1.89 -8.21
N TRP A 209 -6.22 -0.99 -9.18
CA TRP A 209 -5.09 -0.83 -10.08
C TRP A 209 -3.95 -0.06 -9.39
N GLY A 210 -2.72 -0.57 -9.49
CA GLY A 210 -1.58 -0.01 -8.76
C GLY A 210 -1.24 1.42 -9.14
N GLU A 211 -1.39 1.78 -10.42
CA GLU A 211 -1.19 3.15 -10.89
C GLU A 211 -2.20 4.14 -10.27
N ASP A 212 -3.44 3.69 -10.02
CA ASP A 212 -4.47 4.50 -9.37
C ASP A 212 -4.15 4.76 -7.89
N VAL A 213 -3.49 3.80 -7.24
CA VAL A 213 -2.94 4.00 -5.88
C VAL A 213 -1.82 5.02 -5.90
N ALA A 214 -0.89 4.94 -6.86
CA ALA A 214 0.20 5.90 -6.97
C ALA A 214 -0.31 7.32 -7.23
N ASP A 215 -1.35 7.47 -8.06
CA ASP A 215 -2.00 8.77 -8.31
C ASP A 215 -2.63 9.34 -7.03
N ALA A 216 -3.31 8.51 -6.23
CA ALA A 216 -3.89 8.94 -4.95
C ALA A 216 -2.82 9.42 -3.97
N LEU A 217 -1.70 8.69 -3.85
CA LEU A 217 -0.58 9.08 -2.98
C LEU A 217 -0.01 10.45 -3.38
N VAL A 218 0.18 10.68 -4.68
CA VAL A 218 0.66 11.98 -5.21
C VAL A 218 -0.35 13.10 -4.99
N LEU A 219 -1.65 12.82 -5.15
CA LEU A 219 -2.72 13.77 -4.81
C LEU A 219 -2.68 14.16 -3.32
N GLY A 220 -2.49 13.19 -2.42
CA GLY A 220 -2.31 13.44 -0.98
C GLY A 220 -1.14 14.37 -0.69
N VAL A 221 0.01 14.13 -1.34
CA VAL A 221 1.18 15.01 -1.25
C VAL A 221 0.87 16.43 -1.77
N ARG A 222 0.30 16.51 -2.98
CA ARG A 222 0.05 17.79 -3.66
C ARG A 222 -0.94 18.66 -2.92
N GLN A 223 -2.02 18.08 -2.41
CA GLN A 223 -3.10 18.80 -1.74
C GLN A 223 -2.88 18.98 -0.25
N ARG A 224 -1.83 18.37 0.31
CA ARG A 224 -1.58 18.35 1.76
C ARG A 224 -2.82 17.86 2.52
N ALA A 225 -3.39 16.76 2.03
CA ALA A 225 -4.63 16.20 2.56
C ALA A 225 -4.43 15.62 3.97
N ARG A 226 -5.37 15.90 4.88
CA ARG A 226 -5.33 15.37 6.26
C ARG A 226 -6.37 14.26 6.44
N GLY A 227 -6.00 13.22 7.17
CA GLY A 227 -6.87 12.14 7.58
C GLY A 227 -6.74 10.87 6.74
N ALA A 228 -7.67 9.94 6.93
CA ALA A 228 -7.69 8.66 6.22
C ALA A 228 -8.54 8.75 4.94
N PHE A 229 -8.14 7.97 3.92
CA PHE A 229 -8.82 7.83 2.64
C PHE A 229 -8.81 6.36 2.21
N ASN A 230 -9.97 5.79 1.98
CA ASN A 230 -10.11 4.46 1.41
C ASN A 230 -9.85 4.48 -0.10
N LEU A 231 -9.11 3.48 -0.58
CA LEU A 231 -8.87 3.29 -2.01
C LEU A 231 -9.29 1.88 -2.41
N SER A 232 -10.34 1.79 -3.23
CA SER A 232 -10.92 0.54 -3.73
C SER A 232 -11.61 0.77 -5.07
N THR A 233 -11.85 -0.31 -5.83
CA THR A 233 -12.86 -0.30 -6.89
C THR A 233 -14.27 -0.34 -6.29
N GLU A 234 -15.26 0.13 -7.04
CA GLU A 234 -16.65 0.23 -6.58
C GLU A 234 -17.36 -1.12 -6.56
N GLU A 235 -17.02 -2.03 -7.49
CA GLU A 235 -17.67 -3.31 -7.69
C GLU A 235 -16.70 -4.46 -7.40
N PRO A 236 -16.58 -4.92 -6.14
CA PRO A 236 -15.82 -6.11 -5.84
C PRO A 236 -16.51 -7.34 -6.43
N MET A 237 -15.72 -8.29 -6.92
CA MET A 237 -16.25 -9.52 -7.54
C MET A 237 -15.77 -10.75 -6.76
N SER A 238 -16.61 -11.80 -6.77
CA SER A 238 -16.15 -13.10 -6.30
C SER A 238 -15.08 -13.68 -7.26
N ALA A 239 -14.22 -14.56 -6.74
CA ALA A 239 -13.23 -15.25 -7.57
C ALA A 239 -13.88 -16.03 -8.74
N ARG A 240 -15.09 -16.54 -8.54
CA ARG A 240 -15.87 -17.25 -9.54
C ARG A 240 -16.37 -16.32 -10.65
N ASP A 241 -16.98 -15.19 -10.24
CA ASP A 241 -17.55 -14.25 -11.21
C ASP A 241 -16.44 -13.56 -12.01
N LEU A 242 -15.33 -13.20 -11.33
CA LEU A 242 -14.16 -12.63 -11.96
C LEU A 242 -13.53 -13.61 -12.98
N ALA A 243 -13.41 -14.89 -12.62
CA ALA A 243 -12.91 -15.91 -13.51
C ALA A 243 -13.82 -16.09 -14.75
N ALA A 244 -15.15 -16.14 -14.54
CA ALA A 244 -16.13 -16.28 -15.62
C ALA A 244 -16.05 -15.07 -16.58
N ALA A 245 -16.05 -13.85 -16.04
CA ALA A 245 -15.97 -12.62 -16.84
C ALA A 245 -14.65 -12.49 -17.63
N ALA A 246 -13.55 -13.04 -17.08
CA ALA A 246 -12.24 -13.01 -17.71
C ALA A 246 -11.93 -14.20 -18.63
N GLY A 247 -12.87 -15.15 -18.83
CA GLY A 247 -12.64 -16.37 -19.57
C GLY A 247 -11.59 -17.29 -18.93
N MET A 248 -11.51 -17.30 -17.61
CA MET A 248 -10.56 -18.08 -16.81
C MET A 248 -11.27 -19.19 -16.05
N ARG A 249 -10.50 -20.08 -15.44
CA ARG A 249 -11.03 -21.13 -14.57
C ARG A 249 -11.00 -20.70 -13.12
N SER A 250 -12.11 -20.87 -12.38
CA SER A 250 -12.13 -20.78 -10.93
C SER A 250 -11.95 -22.18 -10.33
N LEU A 251 -10.96 -22.34 -9.44
CA LEU A 251 -10.76 -23.57 -8.68
C LEU A 251 -11.13 -23.31 -7.22
N ARG A 252 -12.27 -23.87 -6.80
CA ARG A 252 -12.72 -23.79 -5.42
C ARG A 252 -12.26 -25.03 -4.65
N PHE A 253 -11.70 -24.81 -3.46
CA PHE A 253 -11.31 -25.87 -2.55
C PHE A 253 -11.71 -25.53 -1.09
N PRO A 254 -11.91 -26.57 -0.24
CA PRO A 254 -12.27 -26.34 1.16
C PRO A 254 -11.23 -25.49 1.89
N ARG A 255 -11.69 -24.56 2.74
CA ARG A 255 -10.82 -23.64 3.50
C ARG A 255 -9.76 -24.38 4.31
N TRP A 256 -10.11 -25.49 4.97
CA TRP A 256 -9.15 -26.27 5.75
C TRP A 256 -7.97 -26.78 4.92
N LEU A 257 -8.20 -27.17 3.67
CA LEU A 257 -7.14 -27.58 2.75
C LEU A 257 -6.23 -26.40 2.38
N GLY A 258 -6.82 -25.23 2.16
CA GLY A 258 -6.06 -24.00 1.91
C GLY A 258 -5.21 -23.60 3.11
N VAL A 259 -5.75 -23.66 4.33
CA VAL A 259 -5.00 -23.40 5.57
C VAL A 259 -3.87 -24.41 5.76
N LEU A 260 -4.12 -25.70 5.48
CA LEU A 260 -3.09 -26.74 5.54
C LEU A 260 -1.97 -26.46 4.52
N ALA A 261 -2.34 -26.16 3.27
CA ALA A 261 -1.36 -25.81 2.23
C ALA A 261 -0.52 -24.58 2.61
N ALA A 262 -1.14 -23.54 3.20
CA ALA A 262 -0.42 -22.36 3.68
C ALA A 262 0.52 -22.68 4.85
N ARG A 263 0.14 -23.58 5.76
CA ARG A 263 1.02 -24.05 6.84
C ARG A 263 2.21 -24.86 6.30
N LEU A 264 1.96 -25.75 5.34
CA LEU A 264 3.03 -26.52 4.68
C LEU A 264 3.97 -25.63 3.88
N SER A 265 3.44 -24.60 3.18
CA SER A 265 4.28 -23.61 2.49
C SER A 265 5.16 -22.84 3.45
N SER A 266 4.70 -22.59 4.68
CA SER A 266 5.50 -21.93 5.74
C SER A 266 6.65 -22.80 6.22
N ILE A 267 6.51 -24.14 6.18
CA ILE A 267 7.59 -25.07 6.51
C ILE A 267 8.60 -25.14 5.36
N ALA A 268 8.11 -25.24 4.12
CA ALA A 268 8.95 -25.22 2.93
C ALA A 268 9.79 -23.94 2.82
N ASP A 269 9.20 -22.81 3.21
CA ASP A 269 9.87 -21.51 3.25
C ASP A 269 11.03 -21.48 4.28
N LYS A 270 10.83 -22.02 5.47
CA LYS A 270 11.90 -22.15 6.49
C LYS A 270 13.08 -22.98 5.99
N LEU A 271 12.83 -23.84 5.02
CA LEU A 271 13.85 -24.68 4.35
C LEU A 271 14.43 -24.00 3.09
N GLY A 272 14.04 -22.76 2.78
CA GLY A 272 14.48 -22.04 1.58
C GLY A 272 13.85 -22.53 0.26
N LEU A 273 12.77 -23.33 0.34
CA LEU A 273 12.18 -24.01 -0.82
C LEU A 273 10.97 -23.29 -1.43
N GLY A 274 10.61 -22.10 -0.96
CA GLY A 274 9.45 -21.40 -1.53
C GLY A 274 8.97 -20.16 -0.80
N ASN A 275 7.80 -19.71 -1.20
CA ASN A 275 7.16 -18.49 -0.73
C ASN A 275 5.96 -18.82 0.18
N ALA A 276 6.02 -18.53 1.50
CA ALA A 276 4.93 -18.80 2.44
C ALA A 276 3.77 -17.81 2.27
N LEU A 277 2.55 -18.31 2.23
CA LEU A 277 1.34 -17.53 2.41
C LEU A 277 0.99 -17.49 3.89
N ASP A 278 0.65 -16.31 4.44
CA ASP A 278 0.09 -16.24 5.78
C ASP A 278 -1.24 -16.99 5.82
N PRO A 279 -1.36 -18.05 6.64
CA PRO A 279 -2.63 -18.79 6.78
C PRO A 279 -3.82 -17.92 7.17
N ALA A 280 -3.59 -16.75 7.77
CA ALA A 280 -4.63 -15.80 8.14
C ALA A 280 -5.40 -15.27 6.92
N TRP A 281 -4.76 -15.06 5.78
CA TRP A 281 -5.46 -14.67 4.53
C TRP A 281 -6.52 -15.70 4.11
N ILE A 282 -6.24 -17.00 4.31
CA ILE A 282 -7.17 -18.06 3.99
C ILE A 282 -8.19 -18.23 5.12
N LYS A 283 -7.75 -18.17 6.38
CA LYS A 283 -8.61 -18.26 7.56
C LYS A 283 -9.77 -17.24 7.50
N TYR A 284 -9.47 -16.03 7.06
CA TYR A 284 -10.40 -14.91 7.00
C TYR A 284 -10.91 -14.60 5.59
N SER A 285 -10.82 -15.54 4.65
CA SER A 285 -11.22 -15.34 3.24
C SER A 285 -12.72 -15.12 3.02
N ASP A 286 -13.54 -15.23 4.05
CA ASP A 286 -14.98 -14.95 4.05
C ASP A 286 -15.34 -13.57 4.68
N ALA A 287 -14.34 -12.75 4.96
CA ALA A 287 -14.57 -11.38 5.38
C ALA A 287 -15.17 -10.55 4.23
N VAL A 288 -16.18 -9.75 4.55
CA VAL A 288 -16.80 -8.82 3.59
C VAL A 288 -16.05 -7.50 3.62
N LEU A 289 -15.38 -7.17 2.51
CA LEU A 289 -14.60 -5.95 2.36
C LEU A 289 -15.12 -5.13 1.18
N VAL A 290 -16.27 -4.50 1.34
CA VAL A 290 -16.83 -3.56 0.36
C VAL A 290 -16.59 -2.15 0.88
N LEU A 291 -15.67 -1.42 0.26
CA LEU A 291 -15.26 -0.09 0.70
C LEU A 291 -15.89 1.00 -0.18
N SER A 292 -16.24 2.15 0.43
CA SER A 292 -16.45 3.39 -0.30
C SER A 292 -15.13 4.16 -0.45
N SER A 293 -14.87 4.64 -1.67
CA SER A 293 -13.80 5.58 -1.98
C SER A 293 -14.33 7.00 -2.23
N ASP A 294 -15.58 7.29 -1.85
CA ASP A 294 -16.25 8.57 -2.10
C ASP A 294 -15.50 9.74 -1.49
N LYS A 295 -14.89 9.56 -0.33
CA LYS A 295 -14.09 10.60 0.32
C LYS A 295 -12.87 10.96 -0.53
N ALA A 296 -12.14 9.98 -1.05
CA ALA A 296 -10.99 10.22 -1.92
C ALA A 296 -11.41 10.93 -3.22
N ARG A 297 -12.53 10.53 -3.81
CA ARG A 297 -13.09 11.17 -5.02
C ARG A 297 -13.48 12.61 -4.74
N ARG A 298 -14.24 12.86 -3.69
CA ARG A 298 -14.78 14.18 -3.34
C ARG A 298 -13.71 15.16 -2.88
N GLU A 299 -12.81 14.73 -1.98
CA GLU A 299 -11.88 15.63 -1.32
C GLU A 299 -10.54 15.75 -2.04
N LEU A 300 -10.07 14.67 -2.70
CA LEU A 300 -8.82 14.68 -3.46
C LEU A 300 -9.05 14.87 -4.97
N GLY A 301 -10.28 14.75 -5.46
CA GLY A 301 -10.56 14.68 -6.89
C GLY A 301 -9.94 13.43 -7.53
N TRP A 302 -9.76 12.35 -6.75
CA TRP A 302 -9.18 11.10 -7.24
C TRP A 302 -10.10 10.44 -8.26
N GLN A 303 -9.56 10.18 -9.44
CA GLN A 303 -10.27 9.54 -10.55
C GLN A 303 -9.47 8.31 -11.00
N PRO A 304 -9.82 7.11 -10.53
CA PRO A 304 -9.13 5.90 -10.93
C PRO A 304 -9.38 5.58 -12.41
N ARG A 305 -8.39 4.98 -13.06
CA ARG A 305 -8.51 4.45 -14.43
C ARG A 305 -9.40 3.23 -14.51
N CYS A 306 -9.44 2.47 -13.40
CA CYS A 306 -10.23 1.25 -13.27
C CYS A 306 -11.24 1.43 -12.14
N ASN A 307 -12.53 1.44 -12.46
CA ASN A 307 -13.61 1.60 -11.50
C ASN A 307 -14.11 0.25 -10.95
N THR A 308 -13.92 -0.84 -11.69
CA THR A 308 -14.40 -2.18 -11.34
C THR A 308 -13.26 -3.18 -11.23
N ALA A 309 -13.47 -4.26 -10.48
CA ALA A 309 -12.50 -5.36 -10.38
C ALA A 309 -12.23 -6.02 -11.74
N LEU A 310 -13.24 -6.06 -12.62
CA LEU A 310 -13.09 -6.61 -13.97
C LEU A 310 -12.16 -5.73 -14.83
N GLU A 311 -12.31 -4.41 -14.80
CA GLU A 311 -11.41 -3.48 -15.52
C GLU A 311 -9.97 -3.63 -15.06
N VAL A 312 -9.74 -3.76 -13.73
CA VAL A 312 -8.40 -4.01 -13.17
C VAL A 312 -7.80 -5.30 -13.75
N LEU A 313 -8.58 -6.38 -13.78
CA LEU A 313 -8.10 -7.66 -14.31
C LEU A 313 -7.83 -7.62 -15.82
N GLN A 314 -8.72 -7.01 -16.58
CA GLN A 314 -8.56 -6.87 -18.05
C GLN A 314 -7.28 -6.09 -18.36
N ARG A 315 -7.09 -4.97 -17.66
CA ARG A 315 -5.90 -4.14 -17.81
C ARG A 315 -4.62 -4.88 -17.42
N PHE A 316 -4.62 -5.59 -16.29
CA PHE A 316 -3.50 -6.41 -15.87
C PHE A 316 -3.09 -7.44 -16.93
N ARG A 317 -4.06 -8.09 -17.54
CA ARG A 317 -3.78 -9.08 -18.59
C ARG A 317 -3.22 -8.45 -19.86
N ALA A 318 -3.77 -7.32 -20.30
CA ALA A 318 -3.29 -6.60 -21.49
C ALA A 318 -1.81 -6.20 -21.29
N GLU A 319 -1.49 -5.53 -20.18
CA GLU A 319 -0.13 -5.04 -19.93
C GLU A 319 0.88 -6.18 -19.62
N SER A 320 0.41 -7.32 -19.02
CA SER A 320 1.28 -8.47 -18.77
C SER A 320 1.63 -9.25 -20.05
N SER A 321 0.78 -9.19 -21.09
CA SER A 321 1.05 -9.82 -22.37
C SER A 321 2.07 -9.05 -23.23
N GLU A 322 2.21 -7.74 -22.99
CA GLU A 322 3.19 -6.90 -23.71
C GLU A 322 4.62 -7.02 -23.14
N THR A 323 4.74 -7.53 -21.92
CA THR A 323 6.02 -7.68 -21.20
C THR A 323 6.62 -9.08 -21.27
N SER A 324 5.93 -10.06 -21.89
CA SER A 324 6.34 -11.46 -22.07
C SER A 324 6.86 -11.69 -23.46
#